data_760326f17d5effeefdea2ac2130c80ae
#
_entry.id   760326f17d5effeefdea2ac2130c80ae
#
_cell.length_a   1.000
_cell.length_b   1.000
_cell.length_c   1.000
_cell.angle_alpha   90.00
_cell.angle_beta   90.00
_cell.angle_gamma   90.00
#
_symmetry.space_group_name_H-M   'P 1'
#
loop_
_entity.id
_entity.type
_entity.pdbx_description
1 polymer ?
#
loop_
_entity_poly.entity_id
_entity_poly.type
_entity_poly.pdbx_seq_one_letter_code
_entity_poly.pdbx_strand_id
1 'polypeptide(L)'
;MIKEALLEIFERDLGKLKEEISLYTNENNLWKTEKQISNSGGNLALHLIGNLNHFIGATLGNTGYVRERDNEFSDKNIPVQKILDNIDATIIVVKNTLSNLTAEDFEKVFPLEKHGQIVKTDFMLLHLLAHLEYHLGQINYHRRLIE
;
A
#
# COMPACT_ATOMS: atom_id res chain seq x y z
N MET A 1 -21.45 -6.65 -2.10
CA MET A 1 -20.66 -7.83 -2.57
C MET A 1 -19.21 -7.47 -2.85
N ILE A 2 -18.93 -6.56 -3.78
CA ILE A 2 -17.52 -6.16 -4.04
C ILE A 2 -16.87 -5.54 -2.81
N LYS A 3 -17.60 -4.81 -2.01
CA LYS A 3 -17.07 -4.16 -0.80
C LYS A 3 -16.52 -5.18 0.19
N GLU A 4 -17.27 -6.24 0.47
CA GLU A 4 -16.85 -7.28 1.41
C GLU A 4 -15.59 -8.00 0.92
N ALA A 5 -15.53 -8.30 -0.38
CA ALA A 5 -14.36 -8.92 -0.98
C ALA A 5 -13.13 -8.02 -0.90
N LEU A 6 -13.29 -6.73 -1.19
CA LEU A 6 -12.20 -5.76 -1.09
C LEU A 6 -11.70 -5.62 0.34
N LEU A 7 -12.63 -5.51 1.31
CA LEU A 7 -12.26 -5.43 2.74
C LEU A 7 -11.44 -6.64 3.17
N GLU A 8 -11.92 -7.84 2.83
CA GLU A 8 -11.25 -9.08 3.21
C GLU A 8 -9.86 -9.18 2.59
N ILE A 9 -9.74 -8.89 1.29
CA ILE A 9 -8.48 -9.05 0.57
C ILE A 9 -7.46 -7.97 0.98
N PHE A 10 -7.88 -6.71 1.13
CA PHE A 10 -6.98 -5.66 1.62
C PHE A 10 -6.46 -5.97 3.01
N GLU A 11 -7.30 -6.40 3.93
CA GLU A 11 -6.88 -6.76 5.28
C GLU A 11 -5.91 -7.94 5.27
N ARG A 12 -6.23 -8.98 4.51
CA ARG A 12 -5.37 -10.15 4.35
C ARG A 12 -3.99 -9.76 3.83
N ASP A 13 -3.95 -8.97 2.76
CA ASP A 13 -2.72 -8.72 2.04
C ASP A 13 -1.87 -7.61 2.68
N LEU A 14 -2.48 -6.65 3.35
CA LEU A 14 -1.74 -5.74 4.23
C LEU A 14 -1.16 -6.48 5.44
N GLY A 15 -1.87 -7.48 5.95
CA GLY A 15 -1.33 -8.38 6.98
C GLY A 15 -0.13 -9.16 6.47
N LYS A 16 -0.17 -9.64 5.23
CA LYS A 16 0.98 -10.29 4.58
C LYS A 16 2.14 -9.34 4.37
N LEU A 17 1.87 -8.08 4.03
CA LEU A 17 2.92 -7.06 3.92
C LEU A 17 3.63 -6.88 5.26
N LYS A 18 2.88 -6.78 6.34
CA LYS A 18 3.42 -6.70 7.70
C LYS A 18 4.30 -7.90 8.02
N GLU A 19 3.81 -9.11 7.69
CA GLU A 19 4.55 -10.35 7.90
C GLU A 19 5.86 -10.35 7.10
N GLU A 20 5.82 -10.00 5.81
CA GLU A 20 7.02 -9.97 4.96
C GLU A 20 8.09 -9.01 5.51
N ILE A 21 7.70 -7.82 5.94
CA ILE A 21 8.63 -6.86 6.54
C ILE A 21 9.23 -7.42 7.83
N SER A 22 8.45 -8.15 8.62
CA SER A 22 8.90 -8.77 9.88
C SER A 22 9.87 -9.93 9.66
N LEU A 23 9.84 -10.56 8.49
CA LEU A 23 10.67 -11.74 8.20
C LEU A 23 12.11 -11.40 7.84
N TYR A 24 12.43 -10.16 7.53
CA TYR A 24 13.82 -9.76 7.30
C TYR A 24 14.64 -10.00 8.57
N THR A 25 15.69 -10.80 8.47
CA THR A 25 16.53 -11.16 9.64
C THR A 25 17.45 -10.02 10.05
N ASN A 26 17.80 -9.13 9.12
CA ASN A 26 18.60 -7.95 9.35
C ASN A 26 17.90 -6.72 8.77
N GLU A 27 17.62 -5.73 9.62
CA GLU A 27 16.94 -4.50 9.19
C GLU A 27 17.64 -3.79 8.03
N ASN A 28 18.98 -3.87 7.99
CA ASN A 28 19.74 -3.25 6.90
C ASN A 28 19.39 -3.84 5.53
N ASN A 29 18.96 -5.09 5.49
CA ASN A 29 18.60 -5.76 4.24
C ASN A 29 17.32 -5.17 3.59
N LEU A 30 16.45 -4.53 4.39
CA LEU A 30 15.27 -3.83 3.87
C LEU A 30 15.63 -2.75 2.86
N TRP A 31 16.84 -2.19 2.95
CA TRP A 31 17.24 -1.00 2.19
C TRP A 31 18.26 -1.30 1.09
N LYS A 32 18.66 -2.54 0.95
CA LYS A 32 19.64 -2.95 -0.08
C LYS A 32 18.99 -3.08 -1.44
N THR A 33 19.76 -2.74 -2.46
CA THR A 33 19.43 -3.03 -3.85
C THR A 33 20.59 -3.77 -4.49
N GLU A 34 20.28 -4.70 -5.38
CA GLU A 34 21.28 -5.47 -6.13
C GLU A 34 20.85 -5.62 -7.58
N LYS A 35 21.84 -5.78 -8.46
CA LYS A 35 21.62 -6.02 -9.89
C LYS A 35 20.73 -4.93 -10.50
N GLN A 36 19.65 -5.31 -11.16
CA GLN A 36 18.72 -4.38 -11.82
C GLN A 36 17.54 -3.99 -10.94
N ILE A 37 17.55 -4.37 -9.66
CA ILE A 37 16.49 -3.97 -8.73
C ILE A 37 16.67 -2.49 -8.39
N SER A 38 15.70 -1.68 -8.74
CA SER A 38 15.76 -0.23 -8.51
C SER A 38 15.25 0.20 -7.14
N ASN A 39 14.36 -0.58 -6.53
CA ASN A 39 13.74 -0.26 -5.24
C ASN A 39 13.91 -1.41 -4.25
N SER A 40 14.31 -1.05 -3.03
CA SER A 40 14.42 -2.01 -1.93
C SER A 40 13.04 -2.41 -1.39
N GLY A 41 12.99 -3.50 -0.62
CA GLY A 41 11.76 -3.94 0.05
C GLY A 41 11.22 -2.88 1.00
N GLY A 42 12.09 -2.19 1.73
CA GLY A 42 11.68 -1.09 2.62
C GLY A 42 11.04 0.06 1.87
N ASN A 43 11.63 0.48 0.76
CA ASN A 43 11.06 1.56 -0.06
C ASN A 43 9.73 1.16 -0.71
N LEU A 44 9.59 -0.08 -1.14
CA LEU A 44 8.32 -0.56 -1.67
C LEU A 44 7.23 -0.58 -0.59
N ALA A 45 7.57 -0.95 0.65
CA ALA A 45 6.62 -0.86 1.76
C ALA A 45 6.19 0.58 2.03
N LEU A 46 7.14 1.53 2.07
CA LEU A 46 6.82 2.95 2.22
C LEU A 46 5.93 3.46 1.09
N HIS A 47 6.22 3.02 -0.14
CA HIS A 47 5.42 3.37 -1.31
C HIS A 47 3.98 2.85 -1.21
N LEU A 48 3.78 1.62 -0.76
CA LEU A 48 2.44 1.05 -0.57
C LEU A 48 1.66 1.78 0.52
N ILE A 49 2.32 2.11 1.63
CA ILE A 49 1.71 2.88 2.71
C ILE A 49 1.26 4.25 2.20
N GLY A 50 2.14 4.98 1.53
CA GLY A 50 1.82 6.29 0.96
C GLY A 50 0.73 6.24 -0.09
N ASN A 51 0.76 5.24 -0.96
CA ASN A 51 -0.22 5.02 -2.02
C ASN A 51 -1.64 4.84 -1.45
N LEU A 52 -1.79 3.92 -0.51
CA LEU A 52 -3.12 3.61 0.07
C LEU A 52 -3.63 4.74 0.96
N ASN A 53 -2.77 5.38 1.74
CA ASN A 53 -3.19 6.53 2.54
C ASN A 53 -3.60 7.72 1.69
N HIS A 54 -2.98 7.91 0.52
CA HIS A 54 -3.34 8.98 -0.40
C HIS A 54 -4.65 8.69 -1.13
N PHE A 55 -4.72 7.57 -1.84
CA PHE A 55 -5.87 7.29 -2.73
C PHE A 55 -7.11 6.82 -1.96
N ILE A 56 -6.95 6.03 -0.92
CA ILE A 56 -8.08 5.60 -0.11
C ILE A 56 -8.28 6.54 1.07
N GLY A 57 -7.26 6.79 1.87
CA GLY A 57 -7.38 7.58 3.08
C GLY A 57 -7.78 9.02 2.83
N ALA A 58 -6.95 9.77 2.15
CA ALA A 58 -7.19 11.19 1.90
C ALA A 58 -8.33 11.40 0.91
N THR A 59 -8.34 10.67 -0.20
CA THR A 59 -9.27 10.93 -1.32
C THR A 59 -10.70 10.46 -1.01
N LEU A 60 -10.86 9.25 -0.49
CA LEU A 60 -12.18 8.70 -0.15
C LEU A 60 -12.56 8.86 1.31
N GLY A 61 -11.58 8.84 2.20
CA GLY A 61 -11.81 8.87 3.65
C GLY A 61 -11.62 10.24 4.30
N ASN A 62 -11.22 11.26 3.56
CA ASN A 62 -10.98 12.62 4.07
C ASN A 62 -10.09 12.66 5.32
N THR A 63 -9.05 11.83 5.36
CA THR A 63 -8.15 11.74 6.51
C THR A 63 -7.23 12.94 6.67
N GLY A 64 -7.06 13.74 5.61
CA GLY A 64 -6.10 14.84 5.60
C GLY A 64 -4.65 14.41 5.35
N TYR A 65 -4.42 13.12 5.04
CA TYR A 65 -3.08 12.65 4.72
C TYR A 65 -2.48 13.41 3.53
N VAL A 66 -1.26 13.92 3.71
CA VAL A 66 -0.50 14.61 2.65
C VAL A 66 0.65 13.69 2.22
N ARG A 67 0.59 13.23 0.98
CA ARG A 67 1.59 12.31 0.43
C ARG A 67 2.89 13.04 0.10
N GLU A 68 4.01 12.42 0.50
CA GLU A 68 5.34 12.84 0.10
C GLU A 68 5.97 11.71 -0.73
N ARG A 69 5.51 11.58 -1.98
CA ARG A 69 5.82 10.43 -2.83
C ARG A 69 7.33 10.23 -3.03
N ASP A 70 8.09 11.30 -3.22
CA ASP A 70 9.53 11.18 -3.44
C ASP A 70 10.23 10.54 -2.23
N ASN A 71 9.77 10.84 -1.02
CA ASN A 71 10.33 10.28 0.21
C ASN A 71 10.11 8.78 0.32
N GLU A 72 9.05 8.25 -0.28
CA GLU A 72 8.78 6.80 -0.31
C GLU A 72 9.92 6.03 -0.96
N PHE A 73 10.60 6.63 -1.91
CA PHE A 73 11.71 6.02 -2.64
C PHE A 73 13.08 6.47 -2.17
N SER A 74 13.19 7.63 -1.53
CA SER A 74 14.48 8.19 -1.10
C SER A 74 14.79 7.92 0.37
N ASP A 75 13.81 7.76 1.23
CA ASP A 75 14.03 7.50 2.65
C ASP A 75 14.70 6.14 2.85
N LYS A 76 15.62 6.10 3.81
CA LYS A 76 16.38 4.90 4.17
C LYS A 76 16.42 4.75 5.68
N ASN A 77 16.66 3.52 6.12
CA ASN A 77 16.93 3.22 7.52
C ASN A 77 15.81 3.61 8.47
N ILE A 78 14.56 3.58 7.99
CA ILE A 78 13.39 3.74 8.87
C ILE A 78 13.31 2.52 9.78
N PRO A 79 13.18 2.70 11.11
CA PRO A 79 13.07 1.56 12.02
C PRO A 79 11.91 0.63 11.62
N VAL A 80 12.17 -0.67 11.66
CA VAL A 80 11.16 -1.68 11.28
C VAL A 80 9.87 -1.48 12.05
N GLN A 81 9.96 -1.22 13.35
CA GLN A 81 8.75 -1.05 14.17
C GLN A 81 7.88 0.10 13.67
N LYS A 82 8.50 1.19 13.19
CA LYS A 82 7.74 2.31 12.62
C LYS A 82 7.01 1.91 11.34
N ILE A 83 7.65 1.11 10.49
CA ILE A 83 7.01 0.59 9.27
C ILE A 83 5.82 -0.30 9.65
N LEU A 84 6.00 -1.21 10.61
CA LEU A 84 4.93 -2.10 11.08
C LEU A 84 3.76 -1.31 11.66
N ASP A 85 4.04 -0.29 12.48
CA ASP A 85 3.00 0.57 13.06
C ASP A 85 2.24 1.33 11.98
N ASN A 86 2.95 1.81 10.95
CA ASN A 86 2.33 2.50 9.83
C ASN A 86 1.46 1.55 8.98
N ILE A 87 1.86 0.29 8.82
CA ILE A 87 1.03 -0.70 8.14
C ILE A 87 -0.25 -0.95 8.95
N ASP A 88 -0.15 -1.11 10.27
CA ASP A 88 -1.31 -1.28 11.13
C ASP A 88 -2.28 -0.09 11.02
N ALA A 89 -1.74 1.13 11.04
CA ALA A 89 -2.54 2.34 10.86
C ALA A 89 -3.21 2.37 9.49
N THR A 90 -2.51 1.93 8.44
CA THR A 90 -3.05 1.87 7.08
C THR A 90 -4.19 0.86 6.97
N ILE A 91 -4.08 -0.29 7.63
CA ILE A 91 -5.17 -1.28 7.69
C ILE A 91 -6.44 -0.63 8.26
N ILE A 92 -6.32 0.11 9.36
CA ILE A 92 -7.44 0.78 9.98
C ILE A 92 -8.06 1.81 9.04
N VAL A 93 -7.24 2.62 8.38
CA VAL A 93 -7.70 3.63 7.41
C VAL A 93 -8.47 2.97 6.28
N VAL A 94 -7.93 1.93 5.68
CA VAL A 94 -8.57 1.23 4.55
C VAL A 94 -9.89 0.60 5.01
N LYS A 95 -9.91 -0.10 6.13
CA LYS A 95 -11.12 -0.73 6.66
C LYS A 95 -12.21 0.30 6.95
N ASN A 96 -11.88 1.36 7.64
CA ASN A 96 -12.86 2.39 7.99
C ASN A 96 -13.40 3.09 6.75
N THR A 97 -12.54 3.43 5.80
CA THR A 97 -12.95 4.11 4.57
C THR A 97 -13.87 3.23 3.74
N LEU A 98 -13.45 1.99 3.44
CA LEU A 98 -14.25 1.09 2.61
C LEU A 98 -15.56 0.70 3.29
N SER A 99 -15.56 0.53 4.61
CA SER A 99 -16.78 0.17 5.36
C SER A 99 -17.84 1.26 5.26
N ASN A 100 -17.44 2.52 5.11
CA ASN A 100 -18.37 3.65 5.02
C ASN A 100 -18.83 3.95 3.59
N LEU A 101 -18.27 3.32 2.57
CA LEU A 101 -18.73 3.48 1.20
C LEU A 101 -20.05 2.75 0.98
N THR A 102 -20.97 3.42 0.30
CA THR A 102 -22.23 2.81 -0.14
C THR A 102 -22.04 2.12 -1.49
N ALA A 103 -23.01 1.27 -1.87
CA ALA A 103 -23.01 0.65 -3.21
C ALA A 103 -22.97 1.71 -4.31
N GLU A 104 -23.64 2.84 -4.11
CA GLU A 104 -23.66 3.95 -5.05
C GLU A 104 -22.28 4.61 -5.18
N ASP A 105 -21.53 4.72 -4.07
CA ASP A 105 -20.20 5.32 -4.08
C ASP A 105 -19.23 4.55 -5.00
N PHE A 106 -19.34 3.24 -5.08
CA PHE A 106 -18.51 2.42 -5.96
C PHE A 106 -18.73 2.72 -7.44
N GLU A 107 -19.91 3.19 -7.81
CA GLU A 107 -20.27 3.53 -9.19
C GLU A 107 -19.86 4.95 -9.58
N LYS A 108 -19.55 5.80 -8.61
CA LYS A 108 -19.13 7.18 -8.87
C LYS A 108 -17.74 7.23 -9.50
N VAL A 109 -17.52 8.30 -10.25
CA VAL A 109 -16.19 8.63 -10.77
C VAL A 109 -15.24 8.86 -9.59
N PHE A 110 -14.07 8.24 -9.66
CA PHE A 110 -13.04 8.48 -8.67
C PHE A 110 -12.53 9.94 -8.80
N PRO A 111 -12.37 10.67 -7.69
CA PRO A 111 -12.08 12.11 -7.74
C PRO A 111 -10.76 12.50 -8.42
N LEU A 112 -9.81 11.57 -8.53
CA LEU A 112 -8.51 11.82 -9.15
C LEU A 112 -8.36 10.99 -10.43
N GLU A 113 -7.65 11.54 -11.40
CA GLU A 113 -7.32 10.81 -12.62
C GLU A 113 -6.28 9.72 -12.34
N LYS A 114 -6.44 8.59 -13.03
CA LYS A 114 -5.48 7.51 -13.03
C LYS A 114 -4.72 7.54 -14.37
N HIS A 115 -3.44 7.94 -14.31
CA HIS A 115 -2.59 8.08 -15.51
C HIS A 115 -3.29 8.89 -16.62
N GLY A 116 -3.90 10.01 -16.25
CA GLY A 116 -4.62 10.87 -17.19
C GLY A 116 -6.00 10.35 -17.61
N GLN A 117 -6.50 9.27 -17.00
CA GLN A 117 -7.80 8.68 -17.32
C GLN A 117 -8.77 8.81 -16.16
N ILE A 118 -10.02 9.09 -16.50
CA ILE A 118 -11.13 9.11 -15.54
C ILE A 118 -11.64 7.67 -15.39
N VAL A 119 -11.70 7.18 -14.15
CA VAL A 119 -12.17 5.83 -13.84
C VAL A 119 -13.22 5.86 -12.74
N LYS A 120 -14.01 4.80 -12.63
CA LYS A 120 -14.94 4.62 -11.52
C LYS A 120 -14.20 4.20 -10.25
N THR A 121 -14.84 4.43 -9.10
CA THR A 121 -14.25 4.10 -7.80
C THR A 121 -13.98 2.61 -7.63
N ASP A 122 -14.91 1.74 -8.07
CA ASP A 122 -14.69 0.29 -8.03
C ASP A 122 -13.47 -0.14 -8.83
N PHE A 123 -13.31 0.37 -10.04
CA PHE A 123 -12.13 0.10 -10.86
C PHE A 123 -10.84 0.58 -10.17
N MET A 124 -10.86 1.79 -9.61
CA MET A 124 -9.69 2.34 -8.92
C MET A 124 -9.30 1.49 -7.72
N LEU A 125 -10.28 1.03 -6.93
CA LEU A 125 -10.01 0.19 -5.76
C LEU A 125 -9.41 -1.17 -6.17
N LEU A 126 -9.91 -1.78 -7.24
CA LEU A 126 -9.33 -3.01 -7.78
C LEU A 126 -7.91 -2.78 -8.29
N HIS A 127 -7.66 -1.64 -8.94
CA HIS A 127 -6.33 -1.27 -9.38
C HIS A 127 -5.36 -1.10 -8.21
N LEU A 128 -5.79 -0.45 -7.14
CA LEU A 128 -4.96 -0.28 -5.93
C LEU A 128 -4.65 -1.62 -5.27
N LEU A 129 -5.60 -2.53 -5.26
CA LEU A 129 -5.39 -3.89 -4.75
C LEU A 129 -4.38 -4.66 -5.62
N ALA A 130 -4.53 -4.59 -6.93
CA ALA A 130 -3.59 -5.22 -7.87
C ALA A 130 -2.16 -4.65 -7.70
N HIS A 131 -2.05 -3.35 -7.46
CA HIS A 131 -0.79 -2.68 -7.20
C HIS A 131 -0.15 -3.16 -5.88
N LEU A 132 -0.95 -3.32 -4.82
CA LEU A 132 -0.50 -3.90 -3.56
C LEU A 132 0.07 -5.32 -3.77
N GLU A 133 -0.66 -6.17 -4.48
CA GLU A 133 -0.24 -7.55 -4.76
C GLU A 133 1.05 -7.60 -5.57
N TYR A 134 1.17 -6.74 -6.57
CA TYR A 134 2.37 -6.68 -7.40
C TYR A 134 3.62 -6.37 -6.57
N HIS A 135 3.56 -5.35 -5.73
CA HIS A 135 4.71 -4.98 -4.90
C HIS A 135 4.92 -5.93 -3.73
N LEU A 136 3.87 -6.53 -3.19
CA LEU A 136 3.99 -7.56 -2.15
C LEU A 136 4.81 -8.75 -2.66
N GLY A 137 4.56 -9.20 -3.87
CA GLY A 137 5.36 -10.26 -4.51
C GLY A 137 6.81 -9.84 -4.70
N GLN A 138 7.07 -8.59 -5.10
CA GLN A 138 8.43 -8.07 -5.23
C GLN A 138 9.16 -8.02 -3.88
N ILE A 139 8.49 -7.62 -2.81
CA ILE A 139 9.08 -7.57 -1.47
C ILE A 139 9.46 -8.98 -1.00
N ASN A 140 8.59 -9.98 -1.23
CA ASN A 140 8.88 -11.37 -0.90
C ASN A 140 10.14 -11.85 -1.62
N TYR A 141 10.23 -11.61 -2.92
CA TYR A 141 11.39 -12.01 -3.72
C TYR A 141 12.64 -11.22 -3.33
N HIS A 142 12.51 -9.93 -3.08
CA HIS A 142 13.63 -9.09 -2.61
C HIS A 142 14.24 -9.68 -1.33
N ARG A 143 13.41 -9.98 -0.32
CA ARG A 143 13.91 -10.59 0.93
C ARG A 143 14.67 -11.89 0.65
N ARG A 144 14.08 -12.76 -0.15
CA ARG A 144 14.67 -14.08 -0.45
C ARG A 144 15.93 -14.00 -1.30
N LEU A 145 16.09 -12.97 -2.11
CA LEU A 145 17.30 -12.75 -2.90
C LEU A 145 18.42 -12.11 -2.07
N ILE A 146 18.08 -11.23 -1.14
CA ILE A 146 19.04 -10.48 -0.34
C ILE A 146 19.54 -11.32 0.86
N GLU A 147 18.70 -12.16 1.40
CA GLU A 147 19.03 -13.05 2.53
C GLU A 147 19.23 -14.49 2.09
#